data_50a5a389476f917ed4e3e3b464ba4b6a
#
_entry.id   50a5a389476f917ed4e3e3b464ba4b6a
#
_cell.length_a   1.000
_cell.length_b   1.000
_cell.length_c   1.000
_cell.angle_alpha   90.00
_cell.angle_beta   90.00
_cell.angle_gamma   90.00
#
_symmetry.space_group_name_H-M   'P 1'
#
loop_
_entity.id
_entity.type
_entity.pdbx_description
1 polymer ?
#
loop_
_entity_poly.entity_id
_entity_poly.type
_entity_poly.pdbx_seq_one_letter_code
_entity_poly.pdbx_strand_id
1 'polypeptide(L)'
;MKLSETSVNRLGIFFFYDEDGVVDDYISTLLEGLTPFFSDFTVVVNGKLTNESRVKLLKFVDSTKLIVRVNKGYDAWAYKTAMDSYGWDKLAKFDEIVLFNATIMGPIYPFSEMFEAMDKRDLDFWGITKFHRVEEDPFGRSPFDYLPEHIQSHFHAYRKSLHTSKAFRDYWDNLPEIKNYYDSVGYHESLFTKRFADKGFKWDVYVNTDDLEGFSYGPITFAAKQLVEEKRCPIIKRRSFFQWYGDVISQSVGNPALDLFEYLRDHTDYDTDLIWQNALRSMNLADLMKNLHLDYVLSQNEGAKLPEGKKIALVMHLYYMDLLDQTMQYARSMPEGSDLILTVGSKENAKIVQDYCDKNNLPYNIDIRVIQNRGRDVSALLIGGGKDLFNYDYVCFMHDKKVTQVSPQSVGDGFRYKCFENMLPTKEYVENVIKLFEDNPRLGIAMPSPPNHGDYFPNFTFTWGPNYKGTKKFLEKTLGIHVPLDVKKEAVAPLGTMFWFRPEAMRGLLDRNWKYEDFPPEPNKIDNTLLHYIERSYCYVPQSNGYFPAYIFSDRFARIEITNLAFGMRELTRAVSDPWMKKNLEETKGAVEDGKRFRKSLLRVIKNLIKRTPIIGPQIVKARKKQVNS
;
A
#
# COMPACT_ATOMS: atom_id res chain seq x y z
N MET A 1 30.38 -28.16 -9.49
CA MET A 1 31.71 -27.83 -8.83
C MET A 1 31.44 -27.47 -7.38
N LYS A 2 32.10 -28.11 -6.40
CA LYS A 2 32.09 -27.68 -4.99
C LYS A 2 33.05 -26.50 -4.82
N LEU A 3 32.72 -25.54 -3.97
CA LEU A 3 33.60 -24.44 -3.63
C LEU A 3 34.47 -24.78 -2.42
N SER A 4 35.63 -24.12 -2.31
CA SER A 4 36.57 -24.36 -1.21
C SER A 4 36.00 -23.83 0.11
N GLU A 5 36.20 -24.56 1.21
CA GLU A 5 35.76 -24.14 2.55
C GLU A 5 36.54 -22.96 3.13
N THR A 6 37.68 -22.56 2.53
CA THR A 6 38.64 -21.63 3.16
C THR A 6 38.62 -20.20 2.66
N SER A 7 38.25 -19.92 1.42
CA SER A 7 37.96 -18.57 0.91
C SER A 7 37.39 -18.65 -0.51
N VAL A 8 36.17 -18.27 -0.68
CA VAL A 8 35.51 -18.20 -2.00
C VAL A 8 35.61 -16.78 -2.54
N ASN A 9 36.17 -16.63 -3.72
CA ASN A 9 36.29 -15.33 -4.39
C ASN A 9 34.97 -15.02 -5.14
N ARG A 10 34.03 -14.30 -4.49
CA ARG A 10 32.69 -13.97 -5.04
C ARG A 10 32.61 -12.54 -5.50
N LEU A 11 31.99 -12.33 -6.65
CA LEU A 11 31.51 -11.04 -7.12
C LEU A 11 30.02 -10.92 -6.85
N GLY A 12 29.60 -9.89 -6.09
CA GLY A 12 28.20 -9.51 -5.94
C GLY A 12 27.80 -8.42 -6.92
N ILE A 13 26.67 -8.56 -7.59
CA ILE A 13 26.07 -7.53 -8.45
C ILE A 13 24.63 -7.29 -7.98
N PHE A 14 24.39 -6.12 -7.44
CA PHE A 14 23.06 -5.71 -6.94
C PHE A 14 22.37 -4.79 -7.93
N PHE A 15 21.14 -5.11 -8.28
CA PHE A 15 20.27 -4.26 -9.10
C PHE A 15 19.24 -3.54 -8.24
N PHE A 16 19.18 -2.21 -8.41
CA PHE A 16 18.24 -1.34 -7.73
C PHE A 16 17.42 -0.50 -8.73
N TYR A 17 16.10 -0.44 -8.49
CA TYR A 17 15.18 0.47 -9.12
C TYR A 17 14.11 0.94 -8.13
N ASP A 18 13.93 2.23 -8.06
CA ASP A 18 12.80 2.88 -7.39
C ASP A 18 12.37 4.09 -8.22
N GLU A 19 11.06 4.35 -8.33
CA GLU A 19 10.52 5.43 -9.18
C GLU A 19 11.04 6.81 -8.74
N ASP A 20 11.18 7.02 -7.42
CA ASP A 20 11.66 8.27 -6.83
C ASP A 20 13.17 8.24 -6.55
N GLY A 21 13.81 7.10 -6.72
CA GLY A 21 15.24 6.90 -6.46
C GLY A 21 15.59 6.85 -4.97
N VAL A 22 14.66 6.39 -4.14
CA VAL A 22 14.80 6.31 -2.68
C VAL A 22 15.21 4.90 -2.26
N VAL A 23 16.34 4.81 -1.59
CA VAL A 23 16.83 3.58 -0.94
C VAL A 23 16.30 3.52 0.47
N ASP A 24 15.27 2.68 0.69
CA ASP A 24 14.71 2.42 2.02
C ASP A 24 15.66 1.55 2.86
N ASP A 25 15.48 1.55 4.18
CA ASP A 25 16.42 0.93 5.11
C ASP A 25 16.50 -0.60 4.98
N TYR A 26 15.42 -1.27 4.51
CA TYR A 26 15.48 -2.70 4.23
C TYR A 26 16.57 -3.08 3.20
N ILE A 27 16.90 -2.16 2.27
CA ILE A 27 18.01 -2.36 1.33
C ILE A 27 19.35 -2.34 2.06
N SER A 28 19.52 -1.39 3.00
CA SER A 28 20.74 -1.35 3.81
C SER A 28 20.91 -2.64 4.62
N THR A 29 19.84 -3.10 5.27
CA THR A 29 19.82 -4.36 6.03
C THR A 29 20.16 -5.57 5.14
N LEU A 30 19.57 -5.64 3.94
CA LEU A 30 19.87 -6.70 2.96
C LEU A 30 21.34 -6.67 2.54
N LEU A 31 21.88 -5.49 2.25
CA LEU A 31 23.27 -5.33 1.83
C LEU A 31 24.26 -5.59 2.98
N GLU A 32 23.96 -5.18 4.20
CA GLU A 32 24.75 -5.51 5.40
C GLU A 32 24.87 -7.02 5.59
N GLY A 33 23.78 -7.76 5.32
CA GLY A 33 23.78 -9.21 5.42
C GLY A 33 24.54 -9.92 4.28
N LEU A 34 24.54 -9.38 3.06
CA LEU A 34 25.09 -10.05 1.88
C LEU A 34 26.52 -9.64 1.53
N THR A 35 26.88 -8.37 1.70
CA THR A 35 28.20 -7.87 1.25
C THR A 35 29.40 -8.54 1.91
N PRO A 36 29.34 -9.05 3.17
CA PRO A 36 30.47 -9.79 3.75
C PRO A 36 30.89 -11.06 2.99
N PHE A 37 30.01 -11.59 2.14
CA PHE A 37 30.31 -12.79 1.34
C PHE A 37 30.97 -12.46 -0.02
N PHE A 38 31.12 -11.17 -0.35
CA PHE A 38 31.67 -10.73 -1.63
C PHE A 38 33.08 -10.15 -1.48
N SER A 39 34.03 -10.63 -2.29
CA SER A 39 35.35 -10.05 -2.41
C SER A 39 35.35 -8.80 -3.31
N ASP A 40 34.37 -8.68 -4.18
CA ASP A 40 34.12 -7.51 -5.01
C ASP A 40 32.61 -7.28 -5.14
N PHE A 41 32.17 -6.02 -5.18
CA PHE A 41 30.75 -5.69 -5.19
C PHE A 41 30.44 -4.51 -6.12
N THR A 42 29.37 -4.61 -6.89
CA THR A 42 28.91 -3.57 -7.82
C THR A 42 27.41 -3.36 -7.66
N VAL A 43 27.00 -2.10 -7.68
CA VAL A 43 25.59 -1.70 -7.62
C VAL A 43 25.20 -1.04 -8.94
N VAL A 44 24.11 -1.52 -9.54
CA VAL A 44 23.52 -0.91 -10.75
C VAL A 44 22.15 -0.33 -10.41
N VAL A 45 22.00 0.96 -10.65
CA VAL A 45 20.75 1.71 -10.43
C VAL A 45 20.16 2.10 -11.77
N ASN A 46 18.91 1.69 -12.01
CA ASN A 46 18.16 2.19 -13.15
C ASN A 46 17.36 3.45 -12.74
N GLY A 47 17.48 4.51 -13.54
CA GLY A 47 16.72 5.76 -13.37
C GLY A 47 17.33 6.72 -12.37
N LYS A 48 16.52 7.23 -11.46
CA LYS A 48 16.92 8.25 -10.48
C LYS A 48 17.63 7.64 -9.27
N LEU A 49 18.40 8.46 -8.59
CA LEU A 49 18.96 8.15 -7.28
C LEU A 49 19.10 9.47 -6.49
N THR A 50 18.44 9.58 -5.34
CA THR A 50 18.55 10.75 -4.48
C THR A 50 19.95 10.84 -3.87
N ASN A 51 20.35 12.03 -3.41
CA ASN A 51 21.65 12.21 -2.76
C ASN A 51 21.77 11.38 -1.48
N GLU A 52 20.71 11.32 -0.68
CA GLU A 52 20.66 10.51 0.54
C GLU A 52 20.81 9.02 0.22
N SER A 53 20.08 8.55 -0.79
CA SER A 53 20.15 7.16 -1.27
C SER A 53 21.54 6.82 -1.80
N ARG A 54 22.18 7.76 -2.50
CA ARG A 54 23.56 7.59 -2.95
C ARG A 54 24.52 7.41 -1.76
N VAL A 55 24.38 8.22 -0.71
CA VAL A 55 25.19 8.11 0.51
C VAL A 55 24.97 6.76 1.20
N LYS A 56 23.72 6.27 1.25
CA LYS A 56 23.43 4.93 1.79
C LYS A 56 24.16 3.83 1.01
N LEU A 57 24.08 3.84 -0.33
CA LEU A 57 24.71 2.82 -1.17
C LEU A 57 26.25 2.87 -1.10
N LEU A 58 26.85 4.07 -1.02
CA LEU A 58 28.28 4.25 -0.93
C LEU A 58 28.91 3.74 0.40
N LYS A 59 28.09 3.31 1.37
CA LYS A 59 28.60 2.56 2.53
C LYS A 59 29.02 1.13 2.18
N PHE A 60 28.48 0.57 1.10
CA PHE A 60 28.67 -0.82 0.70
C PHE A 60 29.52 -0.99 -0.55
N VAL A 61 29.62 0.04 -1.37
CA VAL A 61 30.26 -0.04 -2.68
C VAL A 61 31.16 1.17 -2.94
N ASP A 62 32.29 0.94 -3.60
CA ASP A 62 33.14 2.04 -4.09
C ASP A 62 32.40 2.89 -5.14
N SER A 63 32.64 4.18 -5.15
CA SER A 63 31.98 5.13 -6.06
C SER A 63 32.17 4.78 -7.55
N THR A 64 33.27 4.15 -7.92
CA THR A 64 33.57 3.70 -9.29
C THR A 64 32.75 2.47 -9.71
N LYS A 65 32.16 1.76 -8.75
CA LYS A 65 31.32 0.57 -8.94
C LYS A 65 29.84 0.83 -8.69
N LEU A 66 29.45 2.07 -8.43
CA LEU A 66 28.06 2.52 -8.38
C LEU A 66 27.65 3.06 -9.75
N ILE A 67 27.02 2.22 -10.56
CA ILE A 67 26.61 2.52 -11.93
C ILE A 67 25.17 3.03 -11.93
N VAL A 68 24.94 4.30 -12.26
CA VAL A 68 23.60 4.86 -12.45
C VAL A 68 23.33 5.00 -13.95
N ARG A 69 22.26 4.39 -14.43
CA ARG A 69 21.93 4.33 -15.87
C ARG A 69 20.46 4.66 -16.13
N VAL A 70 20.13 4.93 -17.38
CA VAL A 70 18.75 5.12 -17.82
C VAL A 70 17.93 3.86 -17.49
N ASN A 71 16.68 4.05 -17.02
CA ASN A 71 15.78 2.93 -16.74
C ASN A 71 15.34 2.23 -18.05
N LYS A 72 16.09 1.22 -18.46
CA LYS A 72 15.84 0.43 -19.65
C LYS A 72 16.31 -1.02 -19.44
N GLY A 73 15.51 -2.00 -19.88
CA GLY A 73 15.93 -3.40 -19.94
C GLY A 73 15.90 -4.15 -18.62
N TYR A 74 15.22 -3.58 -17.59
CA TYR A 74 15.01 -4.21 -16.28
C TYR A 74 16.32 -4.67 -15.61
N ASP A 75 16.26 -5.70 -14.79
CA ASP A 75 17.38 -6.32 -14.08
C ASP A 75 18.35 -7.01 -15.04
N ALA A 76 17.85 -7.73 -16.03
CA ALA A 76 18.68 -8.47 -17.00
C ALA A 76 19.73 -7.55 -17.68
N TRP A 77 19.31 -6.40 -18.21
CA TRP A 77 20.26 -5.44 -18.81
C TRP A 77 21.10 -4.69 -17.79
N ALA A 78 20.63 -4.55 -16.56
CA ALA A 78 21.44 -3.98 -15.50
C ALA A 78 22.60 -4.93 -15.12
N TYR A 79 22.32 -6.22 -14.96
CA TYR A 79 23.33 -7.25 -14.74
C TYR A 79 24.32 -7.32 -15.90
N LYS A 80 23.82 -7.33 -17.15
CA LYS A 80 24.69 -7.26 -18.31
C LYS A 80 25.63 -6.05 -18.27
N THR A 81 25.10 -4.86 -17.97
CA THR A 81 25.90 -3.63 -17.87
C THR A 81 27.02 -3.76 -16.85
N ALA A 82 26.75 -4.34 -15.67
CA ALA A 82 27.80 -4.60 -14.67
C ALA A 82 28.83 -5.59 -15.20
N MET A 83 28.42 -6.75 -15.74
CA MET A 83 29.35 -7.74 -16.27
C MET A 83 30.21 -7.20 -17.42
N ASP A 84 29.63 -6.41 -18.33
CA ASP A 84 30.35 -5.76 -19.42
C ASP A 84 31.43 -4.78 -18.88
N SER A 85 31.19 -4.11 -17.75
CA SER A 85 32.17 -3.20 -17.12
C SER A 85 33.40 -3.94 -16.54
N TYR A 86 33.23 -5.21 -16.17
CA TYR A 86 34.32 -6.07 -15.76
C TYR A 86 35.07 -6.67 -16.94
N GLY A 87 34.34 -7.07 -17.97
CA GLY A 87 34.85 -7.87 -19.09
C GLY A 87 35.11 -9.34 -18.72
N TRP A 88 34.98 -10.22 -19.71
CA TRP A 88 35.03 -11.67 -19.49
C TRP A 88 36.32 -12.19 -18.83
N ASP A 89 37.45 -11.60 -19.12
CA ASP A 89 38.76 -12.03 -18.55
C ASP A 89 38.82 -11.74 -17.05
N LYS A 90 38.27 -10.65 -16.59
CA LYS A 90 38.22 -10.32 -15.15
C LYS A 90 37.14 -11.16 -14.45
N LEU A 91 35.97 -11.33 -15.05
CA LEU A 91 34.90 -12.18 -14.53
C LEU A 91 35.38 -13.62 -14.32
N ALA A 92 36.21 -14.16 -15.22
CA ALA A 92 36.79 -15.52 -15.14
C ALA A 92 37.67 -15.75 -13.90
N LYS A 93 38.06 -14.68 -13.18
CA LYS A 93 38.88 -14.79 -11.94
C LYS A 93 38.06 -15.10 -10.71
N PHE A 94 36.76 -14.84 -10.73
CA PHE A 94 35.87 -15.16 -9.62
C PHE A 94 35.49 -16.64 -9.62
N ASP A 95 35.29 -17.20 -8.43
CA ASP A 95 34.77 -18.56 -8.27
C ASP A 95 33.27 -18.62 -8.46
N GLU A 96 32.59 -17.53 -8.08
CA GLU A 96 31.13 -17.39 -8.20
C GLU A 96 30.74 -15.93 -8.44
N ILE A 97 29.73 -15.71 -9.28
CA ILE A 97 29.08 -14.41 -9.54
C ILE A 97 27.66 -14.49 -9.01
N VAL A 98 27.31 -13.58 -8.09
CA VAL A 98 25.97 -13.52 -7.49
C VAL A 98 25.24 -12.29 -7.98
N LEU A 99 24.09 -12.50 -8.60
CA LEU A 99 23.16 -11.46 -9.06
C LEU A 99 21.94 -11.42 -8.14
N PHE A 100 21.58 -10.25 -7.62
CA PHE A 100 20.38 -10.10 -6.80
C PHE A 100 19.80 -8.70 -6.92
N ASN A 101 18.52 -8.54 -6.52
CA ASN A 101 17.81 -7.29 -6.72
C ASN A 101 16.97 -6.85 -5.50
N ALA A 102 16.48 -5.62 -5.57
CA ALA A 102 15.73 -4.93 -4.51
C ALA A 102 14.28 -5.45 -4.31
N THR A 103 13.88 -6.57 -4.93
CA THR A 103 12.52 -7.11 -4.77
C THR A 103 12.38 -8.05 -3.58
N ILE A 104 13.48 -8.33 -2.88
CA ILE A 104 13.54 -9.18 -1.69
C ILE A 104 13.89 -8.36 -0.45
N MET A 105 13.41 -8.82 0.70
CA MET A 105 13.75 -8.32 2.03
C MET A 105 14.39 -9.44 2.85
N GLY A 106 15.33 -9.10 3.72
CA GLY A 106 16.09 -10.04 4.56
C GLY A 106 17.33 -9.36 5.11
N PRO A 107 18.17 -10.09 5.86
CA PRO A 107 18.07 -11.52 6.19
C PRO A 107 17.01 -11.81 7.26
N ILE A 108 16.19 -12.84 7.04
CA ILE A 108 15.32 -13.41 8.08
C ILE A 108 16.12 -14.40 8.93
N TYR A 109 16.99 -15.15 8.29
CA TYR A 109 18.01 -16.02 8.89
C TYR A 109 19.37 -15.68 8.30
N PRO A 110 20.49 -15.90 9.02
CA PRO A 110 21.83 -15.54 8.55
C PRO A 110 22.15 -16.12 7.16
N PHE A 111 22.57 -15.28 6.24
CA PHE A 111 22.99 -15.73 4.89
C PHE A 111 24.17 -16.69 4.91
N SER A 112 24.95 -16.75 6.01
CA SER A 112 26.02 -17.74 6.19
C SER A 112 25.50 -19.18 6.07
N GLU A 113 24.33 -19.48 6.65
CA GLU A 113 23.70 -20.81 6.56
C GLU A 113 23.46 -21.21 5.09
N MET A 114 22.96 -20.26 4.30
CA MET A 114 22.70 -20.47 2.88
C MET A 114 23.98 -20.69 2.08
N PHE A 115 24.98 -19.81 2.22
CA PHE A 115 26.23 -19.93 1.46
C PHE A 115 26.98 -21.21 1.85
N GLU A 116 27.11 -21.52 3.15
CA GLU A 116 27.78 -22.74 3.63
C GLU A 116 27.11 -24.03 3.11
N ALA A 117 25.77 -24.05 3.07
CA ALA A 117 25.04 -25.19 2.54
C ALA A 117 25.26 -25.36 1.03
N MET A 118 25.21 -24.26 0.28
CA MET A 118 25.33 -24.33 -1.18
C MET A 118 26.76 -24.55 -1.64
N ASP A 119 27.78 -24.07 -0.92
CA ASP A 119 29.18 -24.30 -1.23
C ASP A 119 29.55 -25.79 -1.21
N LYS A 120 28.92 -26.59 -0.38
CA LYS A 120 29.12 -28.04 -0.25
C LYS A 120 28.49 -28.84 -1.40
N ARG A 121 27.51 -28.28 -2.13
CA ARG A 121 26.83 -28.97 -3.23
C ARG A 121 27.62 -28.88 -4.53
N ASP A 122 27.60 -29.93 -5.33
CA ASP A 122 28.26 -29.98 -6.65
C ASP A 122 27.32 -29.43 -7.73
N LEU A 123 27.36 -28.12 -7.94
CA LEU A 123 26.49 -27.37 -8.83
C LEU A 123 27.28 -26.47 -9.77
N ASP A 124 26.63 -25.99 -10.82
CA ASP A 124 27.16 -24.99 -11.75
C ASP A 124 26.45 -23.62 -11.55
N PHE A 125 25.19 -23.64 -11.10
CA PHE A 125 24.47 -22.44 -10.71
C PHE A 125 23.36 -22.79 -9.72
N TRP A 126 22.91 -21.77 -8.96
CA TRP A 126 21.86 -21.95 -7.98
C TRP A 126 21.13 -20.66 -7.65
N GLY A 127 20.00 -20.77 -6.96
CA GLY A 127 19.24 -19.64 -6.44
C GLY A 127 18.63 -19.92 -5.08
N ILE A 128 17.85 -18.98 -4.55
CA ILE A 128 17.20 -19.18 -3.24
C ILE A 128 15.95 -20.00 -3.41
N THR A 129 15.07 -19.63 -4.33
CA THR A 129 13.79 -20.29 -4.59
C THR A 129 13.57 -20.52 -6.08
N LYS A 130 12.67 -21.42 -6.41
CA LYS A 130 12.24 -21.68 -7.78
C LYS A 130 10.76 -21.40 -7.98
N PHE A 131 10.39 -21.20 -9.22
CA PHE A 131 9.01 -21.16 -9.70
C PHE A 131 8.73 -22.49 -10.38
N HIS A 132 7.61 -23.13 -10.03
CA HIS A 132 7.25 -24.43 -10.58
C HIS A 132 6.78 -24.30 -12.03
N ARG A 133 6.80 -25.43 -12.74
CA ARG A 133 6.32 -25.51 -14.12
C ARG A 133 4.84 -25.13 -14.21
N VAL A 134 4.48 -24.36 -15.24
CA VAL A 134 3.08 -24.07 -15.62
C VAL A 134 2.84 -24.60 -17.01
N GLU A 135 1.75 -25.35 -17.22
CA GLU A 135 1.46 -26.03 -18.48
C GLU A 135 1.15 -25.10 -19.66
N GLU A 136 0.85 -23.83 -19.39
CA GLU A 136 0.65 -22.78 -20.39
C GLU A 136 1.69 -21.67 -20.22
N ASP A 137 2.08 -21.01 -21.28
CA ASP A 137 2.93 -19.80 -21.20
C ASP A 137 2.08 -18.53 -21.08
N PRO A 138 1.89 -17.96 -19.86
CA PRO A 138 1.09 -16.76 -19.67
C PRO A 138 1.73 -15.49 -20.27
N PHE A 139 3.01 -15.56 -20.67
CA PHE A 139 3.76 -14.44 -21.24
C PHE A 139 3.82 -14.47 -22.75
N GLY A 140 3.53 -15.63 -23.39
CA GLY A 140 3.60 -15.82 -24.84
C GLY A 140 5.02 -15.63 -25.40
N ARG A 141 6.04 -16.03 -24.65
CA ARG A 141 7.47 -15.86 -24.98
C ARG A 141 8.27 -17.16 -24.95
N SER A 142 7.73 -18.20 -24.33
CA SER A 142 8.39 -19.49 -24.24
C SER A 142 8.39 -20.21 -25.59
N PRO A 143 9.52 -20.74 -26.03
CA PRO A 143 9.56 -21.60 -27.22
C PRO A 143 9.04 -23.03 -26.97
N PHE A 144 8.60 -23.32 -25.74
CA PHE A 144 8.20 -24.67 -25.29
C PHE A 144 6.69 -24.85 -25.16
N ASP A 145 5.88 -23.83 -25.46
CA ASP A 145 4.43 -23.78 -25.25
C ASP A 145 4.00 -23.91 -23.76
N TYR A 146 4.94 -23.99 -22.86
CA TYR A 146 4.75 -24.00 -21.41
C TYR A 146 5.79 -23.13 -20.72
N LEU A 147 5.55 -22.73 -19.46
CA LEU A 147 6.53 -22.02 -18.64
C LEU A 147 7.39 -23.06 -17.89
N PRO A 148 8.70 -23.16 -18.18
CA PRO A 148 9.57 -24.12 -17.48
C PRO A 148 9.71 -23.81 -16.00
N GLU A 149 9.97 -24.84 -15.20
CA GLU A 149 10.49 -24.66 -13.86
C GLU A 149 11.82 -23.89 -13.93
N HIS A 150 11.99 -22.90 -13.04
CA HIS A 150 13.17 -22.03 -13.09
C HIS A 150 13.50 -21.39 -11.75
N ILE A 151 14.78 -21.09 -11.57
CA ILE A 151 15.26 -20.23 -10.48
C ILE A 151 14.70 -18.82 -10.71
N GLN A 152 14.17 -18.19 -9.66
CA GLN A 152 13.61 -16.85 -9.74
C GLN A 152 14.70 -15.78 -9.76
N SER A 153 14.55 -14.75 -10.60
CA SER A 153 15.57 -13.74 -10.92
C SER A 153 15.99 -12.83 -9.76
N HIS A 154 15.32 -12.91 -8.62
CA HIS A 154 15.68 -12.08 -7.46
C HIS A 154 17.02 -12.48 -6.83
N PHE A 155 17.50 -13.72 -7.06
CA PHE A 155 18.82 -14.16 -6.62
C PHE A 155 19.31 -15.33 -7.49
N HIS A 156 20.45 -15.14 -8.16
CA HIS A 156 21.16 -16.14 -8.94
C HIS A 156 22.63 -16.16 -8.58
N ALA A 157 23.20 -17.33 -8.42
CA ALA A 157 24.64 -17.53 -8.23
C ALA A 157 25.19 -18.43 -9.33
N TYR A 158 26.19 -17.95 -10.06
CA TYR A 158 26.82 -18.62 -11.19
C TYR A 158 28.24 -18.99 -10.86
N ARG A 159 28.55 -20.28 -10.82
CA ARG A 159 29.91 -20.77 -10.55
C ARG A 159 30.79 -20.70 -11.78
N LYS A 160 32.07 -20.77 -11.54
CA LYS A 160 33.13 -20.66 -12.57
C LYS A 160 32.88 -21.59 -13.76
N SER A 161 32.45 -22.84 -13.52
CA SER A 161 32.12 -23.80 -14.56
C SER A 161 31.06 -23.31 -15.55
N LEU A 162 30.08 -22.53 -15.08
CA LEU A 162 29.07 -21.92 -15.94
C LEU A 162 29.55 -20.60 -16.53
N HIS A 163 29.95 -19.62 -15.73
CA HIS A 163 30.16 -18.25 -16.21
C HIS A 163 31.40 -18.08 -17.10
N THR A 164 32.33 -19.04 -17.10
CA THR A 164 33.45 -19.06 -18.05
C THR A 164 33.13 -19.82 -19.35
N SER A 165 31.99 -20.49 -19.41
CA SER A 165 31.59 -21.25 -20.60
C SER A 165 31.27 -20.34 -21.80
N LYS A 166 31.53 -20.85 -23.01
CA LYS A 166 31.11 -20.16 -24.23
C LYS A 166 29.59 -19.94 -24.26
N ALA A 167 28.83 -20.93 -23.80
CA ALA A 167 27.36 -20.85 -23.79
C ALA A 167 26.84 -19.69 -22.92
N PHE A 168 27.48 -19.39 -21.78
CA PHE A 168 27.13 -18.29 -20.93
C PHE A 168 27.47 -16.94 -21.55
N ARG A 169 28.66 -16.81 -22.15
CA ARG A 169 29.08 -15.60 -22.88
C ARG A 169 28.12 -15.33 -24.05
N ASP A 170 27.89 -16.31 -24.89
CA ASP A 170 26.97 -16.18 -26.05
C ASP A 170 25.57 -15.78 -25.60
N TYR A 171 25.08 -16.27 -24.46
CA TYR A 171 23.77 -15.91 -23.93
C TYR A 171 23.69 -14.42 -23.56
N TRP A 172 24.66 -13.92 -22.79
CA TRP A 172 24.66 -12.53 -22.35
C TRP A 172 25.03 -11.56 -23.47
N ASP A 173 25.91 -11.93 -24.38
CA ASP A 173 26.27 -11.11 -25.54
C ASP A 173 25.08 -10.92 -26.50
N ASN A 174 24.24 -11.95 -26.65
CA ASN A 174 23.06 -11.94 -27.50
C ASN A 174 21.74 -11.74 -26.73
N LEU A 175 21.79 -11.16 -25.51
CA LEU A 175 20.59 -10.89 -24.73
C LEU A 175 19.63 -9.99 -25.52
N PRO A 176 18.36 -10.40 -25.75
CA PRO A 176 17.41 -9.62 -26.52
C PRO A 176 17.05 -8.30 -25.83
N GLU A 177 16.50 -7.36 -26.58
CA GLU A 177 15.97 -6.13 -26.00
C GLU A 177 14.78 -6.47 -25.10
N ILE A 178 14.84 -6.04 -23.83
CA ILE A 178 13.78 -6.18 -22.82
C ILE A 178 13.04 -4.84 -22.71
N LYS A 179 11.79 -4.80 -23.18
CA LYS A 179 10.98 -3.56 -23.26
C LYS A 179 9.98 -3.41 -22.14
N ASN A 180 9.54 -4.52 -21.56
CA ASN A 180 8.47 -4.55 -20.55
C ASN A 180 8.65 -5.75 -19.61
N TYR A 181 7.79 -5.85 -18.60
CA TYR A 181 7.80 -6.93 -17.61
C TYR A 181 7.68 -8.32 -18.25
N TYR A 182 6.77 -8.49 -19.21
CA TYR A 182 6.55 -9.77 -19.89
C TYR A 182 7.80 -10.26 -20.65
N ASP A 183 8.55 -9.33 -21.23
CA ASP A 183 9.82 -9.65 -21.90
C ASP A 183 10.90 -10.05 -20.88
N SER A 184 10.97 -9.40 -19.71
CA SER A 184 11.96 -9.73 -18.66
C SER A 184 11.73 -11.14 -18.13
N VAL A 185 10.51 -11.47 -17.78
CA VAL A 185 10.18 -12.81 -17.28
C VAL A 185 10.27 -13.84 -18.40
N GLY A 186 9.64 -13.58 -19.54
CA GLY A 186 9.47 -14.57 -20.61
C GLY A 186 10.72 -14.84 -21.45
N TYR A 187 11.64 -13.87 -21.63
CA TYR A 187 12.87 -14.10 -22.41
C TYR A 187 14.08 -14.42 -21.54
N HIS A 188 14.11 -13.97 -20.27
CA HIS A 188 15.25 -14.13 -19.39
C HIS A 188 14.96 -15.07 -18.21
N GLU A 189 14.15 -14.64 -17.23
CA GLU A 189 13.96 -15.36 -15.98
C GLU A 189 13.50 -16.81 -16.19
N SER A 190 12.39 -17.01 -16.88
CA SER A 190 11.77 -18.32 -17.06
C SER A 190 12.56 -19.29 -17.94
N LEU A 191 13.40 -18.77 -18.85
CA LEU A 191 14.12 -19.61 -19.80
C LEU A 191 15.56 -19.90 -19.39
N PHE A 192 16.16 -19.10 -18.50
CA PHE A 192 17.57 -19.22 -18.15
C PHE A 192 17.90 -20.62 -17.62
N THR A 193 17.20 -21.07 -16.61
CA THR A 193 17.46 -22.35 -15.94
C THR A 193 17.39 -23.50 -16.94
N LYS A 194 16.30 -23.62 -17.69
CA LYS A 194 16.15 -24.70 -18.67
C LYS A 194 17.20 -24.67 -19.78
N ARG A 195 17.53 -23.50 -20.31
CA ARG A 195 18.54 -23.36 -21.38
C ARG A 195 19.92 -23.88 -20.97
N PHE A 196 20.29 -23.72 -19.71
CA PHE A 196 21.58 -24.21 -19.20
C PHE A 196 21.48 -25.65 -18.70
N ALA A 197 20.38 -26.04 -18.07
CA ALA A 197 20.12 -27.44 -17.71
C ALA A 197 20.15 -28.36 -18.93
N ASP A 198 19.51 -27.98 -20.04
CA ASP A 198 19.52 -28.74 -21.30
C ASP A 198 20.93 -28.89 -21.93
N LYS A 199 21.91 -28.06 -21.51
CA LYS A 199 23.33 -28.17 -21.87
C LYS A 199 24.17 -28.98 -20.90
N GLY A 200 23.53 -29.57 -19.88
CA GLY A 200 24.17 -30.41 -18.90
C GLY A 200 24.71 -29.68 -17.68
N PHE A 201 24.46 -28.37 -17.50
CA PHE A 201 24.83 -27.67 -16.27
C PHE A 201 23.90 -28.03 -15.12
N LYS A 202 24.48 -28.32 -13.97
CA LYS A 202 23.77 -28.73 -12.75
C LYS A 202 23.28 -27.50 -11.99
N TRP A 203 22.02 -27.52 -11.59
CA TRP A 203 21.42 -26.45 -10.82
C TRP A 203 20.59 -26.97 -9.65
N ASP A 204 20.35 -26.11 -8.66
CA ASP A 204 19.49 -26.37 -7.52
C ASP A 204 19.07 -25.06 -6.85
N VAL A 205 18.23 -25.13 -5.84
CA VAL A 205 17.84 -23.99 -5.00
C VAL A 205 18.17 -24.29 -3.53
N TYR A 206 18.44 -23.23 -2.76
CA TYR A 206 18.68 -23.37 -1.34
C TYR A 206 17.43 -23.89 -0.61
N VAL A 207 16.29 -23.27 -0.91
CA VAL A 207 14.98 -23.66 -0.34
C VAL A 207 14.28 -24.59 -1.33
N ASN A 208 14.35 -25.89 -1.08
CA ASN A 208 13.63 -26.87 -1.88
C ASN A 208 12.12 -26.78 -1.63
N THR A 209 11.35 -26.70 -2.71
CA THR A 209 9.89 -26.57 -2.71
C THR A 209 9.20 -27.67 -3.52
N ASP A 210 9.85 -28.82 -3.78
CA ASP A 210 9.28 -29.94 -4.55
C ASP A 210 8.02 -30.50 -3.90
N ASP A 211 7.96 -30.50 -2.57
CA ASP A 211 6.79 -30.88 -1.77
C ASP A 211 5.60 -29.90 -1.90
N LEU A 212 5.82 -28.74 -2.47
CA LEU A 212 4.78 -27.73 -2.77
C LEU A 212 4.38 -27.69 -4.25
N GLU A 213 4.88 -28.63 -5.07
CA GLU A 213 4.43 -28.80 -6.44
C GLU A 213 2.93 -29.12 -6.46
N GLY A 214 2.17 -28.40 -7.29
CA GLY A 214 0.70 -28.48 -7.33
C GLY A 214 -0.02 -27.68 -6.24
N PHE A 215 0.65 -27.28 -5.15
CA PHE A 215 0.09 -26.35 -4.18
C PHE A 215 0.17 -24.90 -4.69
N SER A 216 1.33 -24.48 -5.18
CA SER A 216 1.52 -23.14 -5.75
C SER A 216 2.64 -23.13 -6.79
N TYR A 217 2.44 -22.40 -7.88
CA TYR A 217 3.51 -22.19 -8.87
C TYR A 217 4.65 -21.32 -8.32
N GLY A 218 4.34 -20.38 -7.43
CA GLY A 218 5.30 -19.46 -6.80
C GLY A 218 5.25 -19.50 -5.27
N PRO A 219 5.79 -20.55 -4.62
CA PRO A 219 5.68 -20.74 -3.17
C PRO A 219 6.18 -19.57 -2.34
N ILE A 220 7.18 -18.83 -2.80
CA ILE A 220 7.69 -17.63 -2.09
C ILE A 220 6.65 -16.51 -1.93
N THR A 221 5.53 -16.55 -2.67
CA THR A 221 4.45 -15.57 -2.55
C THR A 221 3.28 -16.12 -1.74
N PHE A 222 2.86 -17.36 -2.00
CA PHE A 222 1.63 -17.92 -1.43
C PHE A 222 1.86 -18.88 -0.26
N ALA A 223 3.09 -19.38 -0.09
CA ALA A 223 3.53 -20.20 1.04
C ALA A 223 4.69 -19.56 1.80
N ALA A 224 4.82 -18.24 1.74
CA ALA A 224 5.99 -17.53 2.26
C ALA A 224 6.23 -17.79 3.75
N LYS A 225 5.17 -17.81 4.58
CA LYS A 225 5.28 -18.18 5.99
C LYS A 225 5.89 -19.58 6.14
N GLN A 226 5.37 -20.59 5.43
CA GLN A 226 5.87 -21.95 5.49
C GLN A 226 7.34 -22.06 5.06
N LEU A 227 7.75 -21.31 4.02
CA LEU A 227 9.16 -21.29 3.62
C LEU A 227 10.08 -20.70 4.69
N VAL A 228 9.63 -19.66 5.40
CA VAL A 228 10.38 -19.06 6.50
C VAL A 228 10.40 -19.99 7.72
N GLU A 229 9.24 -20.48 8.16
CA GLU A 229 9.06 -21.27 9.37
C GLU A 229 9.71 -22.66 9.26
N GLU A 230 9.41 -23.41 8.20
CA GLU A 230 9.79 -24.82 8.10
C GLU A 230 11.10 -25.03 7.32
N LYS A 231 11.40 -24.15 6.34
CA LYS A 231 12.51 -24.33 5.42
C LYS A 231 13.63 -23.31 5.60
N ARG A 232 13.55 -22.45 6.61
CA ARG A 232 14.53 -21.41 6.93
C ARG A 232 14.90 -20.54 5.73
N CYS A 233 13.89 -20.13 4.94
CA CYS A 233 14.10 -19.21 3.84
C CYS A 233 14.63 -17.88 4.36
N PRO A 234 15.83 -17.42 3.92
CA PRO A 234 16.47 -16.23 4.49
C PRO A 234 15.88 -14.92 3.96
N ILE A 235 14.94 -15.00 3.03
CA ILE A 235 14.35 -13.82 2.39
C ILE A 235 12.83 -13.94 2.25
N ILE A 236 12.19 -12.79 2.12
CA ILE A 236 10.80 -12.68 1.72
C ILE A 236 10.67 -11.78 0.49
N LYS A 237 9.60 -11.94 -0.27
CA LYS A 237 9.29 -11.05 -1.39
C LYS A 237 8.57 -9.81 -0.90
N ARG A 238 9.08 -8.62 -1.24
CA ARG A 238 8.40 -7.35 -0.98
C ARG A 238 6.96 -7.34 -1.52
N ARG A 239 6.77 -7.95 -2.71
CA ARG A 239 5.47 -8.04 -3.38
C ARG A 239 4.40 -8.80 -2.59
N SER A 240 4.75 -9.67 -1.64
CA SER A 240 3.80 -10.40 -0.80
C SER A 240 2.79 -9.48 -0.10
N PHE A 241 3.19 -8.25 0.26
CA PHE A 241 2.34 -7.29 0.98
C PHE A 241 1.47 -6.39 0.10
N PHE A 242 1.61 -6.47 -1.23
CA PHE A 242 0.83 -5.65 -2.18
C PHE A 242 0.49 -6.39 -3.48
N GLN A 243 0.44 -7.71 -3.42
CA GLN A 243 -0.04 -8.53 -4.54
C GLN A 243 -1.45 -8.08 -4.93
N TRP A 244 -1.77 -8.16 -6.22
CA TRP A 244 -3.14 -7.94 -6.62
C TRP A 244 -4.07 -8.92 -5.89
N TYR A 245 -5.00 -8.38 -5.11
CA TYR A 245 -5.79 -9.19 -4.18
C TYR A 245 -6.69 -10.22 -4.90
N GLY A 246 -7.03 -9.97 -6.17
CA GLY A 246 -7.71 -10.95 -7.01
C GLY A 246 -6.91 -12.24 -7.20
N ASP A 247 -5.57 -12.16 -7.34
CA ASP A 247 -4.71 -13.35 -7.39
C ASP A 247 -4.67 -14.06 -6.03
N VAL A 248 -4.62 -13.29 -4.94
CA VAL A 248 -4.55 -13.84 -3.58
C VAL A 248 -5.80 -14.65 -3.27
N ILE A 249 -6.99 -14.06 -3.47
CA ILE A 249 -8.27 -14.72 -3.17
C ILE A 249 -8.61 -15.85 -4.15
N SER A 250 -8.00 -15.90 -5.33
CA SER A 250 -8.19 -17.00 -6.27
C SER A 250 -7.42 -18.27 -5.88
N GLN A 251 -6.39 -18.15 -5.03
CA GLN A 251 -5.50 -19.24 -4.65
C GLN A 251 -5.45 -19.51 -3.13
N SER A 252 -6.14 -18.69 -2.32
CA SER A 252 -6.16 -18.79 -0.87
C SER A 252 -7.44 -18.19 -0.31
N VAL A 253 -7.60 -18.22 1.00
CA VAL A 253 -8.67 -17.48 1.71
C VAL A 253 -8.32 -16.01 1.96
N GLY A 254 -7.20 -15.52 1.43
CA GLY A 254 -6.73 -14.15 1.59
C GLY A 254 -5.59 -13.97 2.60
N ASN A 255 -5.25 -14.99 3.37
CA ASN A 255 -4.36 -14.95 4.54
C ASN A 255 -2.83 -14.85 4.29
N PRO A 256 -2.23 -15.16 3.10
CA PRO A 256 -0.78 -15.38 3.01
C PRO A 256 0.10 -14.22 3.50
N ALA A 257 -0.28 -12.97 3.23
CA ALA A 257 0.50 -11.81 3.65
C ALA A 257 0.37 -11.52 5.14
N LEU A 258 -0.84 -11.69 5.70
CA LEU A 258 -1.10 -11.53 7.12
C LEU A 258 -0.34 -12.58 7.94
N ASP A 259 -0.49 -13.85 7.59
CA ASP A 259 0.20 -14.95 8.27
C ASP A 259 1.72 -14.80 8.24
N LEU A 260 2.26 -14.34 7.10
CA LEU A 260 3.69 -14.05 6.99
C LEU A 260 4.11 -12.90 7.90
N PHE A 261 3.37 -11.78 7.88
CA PHE A 261 3.70 -10.60 8.68
C PHE A 261 3.65 -10.90 10.18
N GLU A 262 2.61 -11.58 10.64
CA GLU A 262 2.45 -11.98 12.04
C GLU A 262 3.56 -12.95 12.47
N TYR A 263 3.91 -13.93 11.63
CA TYR A 263 5.01 -14.85 11.93
C TYR A 263 6.35 -14.11 12.06
N LEU A 264 6.64 -13.19 11.14
CA LEU A 264 7.86 -12.39 11.20
C LEU A 264 7.94 -11.57 12.49
N ARG A 265 6.84 -10.91 12.86
CA ARG A 265 6.75 -10.08 14.07
C ARG A 265 6.91 -10.89 15.35
N ASP A 266 6.28 -12.06 15.42
CA ASP A 266 6.10 -12.79 16.69
C ASP A 266 7.15 -13.90 16.89
N HIS A 267 7.83 -14.36 15.82
CA HIS A 267 8.69 -15.55 15.85
C HIS A 267 10.08 -15.37 15.22
N THR A 268 10.43 -14.16 14.77
CA THR A 268 11.76 -13.88 14.22
C THR A 268 12.33 -12.58 14.77
N ASP A 269 13.64 -12.39 14.61
CA ASP A 269 14.33 -11.14 14.98
C ASP A 269 14.28 -10.10 13.83
N TYR A 270 13.52 -10.36 12.75
CA TYR A 270 13.43 -9.44 11.64
C TYR A 270 12.62 -8.20 12.02
N ASP A 271 13.22 -7.03 11.83
CA ASP A 271 12.55 -5.75 12.09
C ASP A 271 11.43 -5.52 11.08
N THR A 272 10.18 -5.81 11.46
CA THR A 272 9.00 -5.61 10.62
C THR A 272 8.70 -4.14 10.33
N ASP A 273 9.32 -3.21 11.04
CA ASP A 273 9.23 -1.77 10.76
C ASP A 273 9.81 -1.43 9.38
N LEU A 274 10.79 -2.20 8.90
CA LEU A 274 11.36 -2.09 7.55
C LEU A 274 10.31 -2.37 6.46
N ILE A 275 9.37 -3.29 6.73
CA ILE A 275 8.24 -3.58 5.83
C ILE A 275 7.32 -2.36 5.77
N TRP A 276 6.93 -1.83 6.93
CA TRP A 276 6.05 -0.66 7.00
C TRP A 276 6.66 0.58 6.34
N GLN A 277 7.94 0.85 6.61
CA GLN A 277 8.66 1.99 6.03
C GLN A 277 8.58 1.97 4.49
N ASN A 278 8.90 0.84 3.87
CA ASN A 278 8.82 0.69 2.42
C ASN A 278 7.38 0.70 1.91
N ALA A 279 6.47 -0.03 2.56
CA ALA A 279 5.10 -0.18 2.13
C ALA A 279 4.35 1.16 2.15
N LEU A 280 4.44 1.92 3.24
CA LEU A 280 3.74 3.21 3.39
C LEU A 280 4.27 4.27 2.42
N ARG A 281 5.56 4.24 2.08
CA ARG A 281 6.13 5.14 1.08
C ARG A 281 5.71 4.79 -0.35
N SER A 282 5.78 3.51 -0.71
CA SER A 282 5.79 3.08 -2.12
C SER A 282 4.52 2.38 -2.58
N MET A 283 3.57 2.05 -1.69
CA MET A 283 2.40 1.24 -2.03
C MET A 283 1.09 1.98 -1.82
N ASN A 284 0.08 1.60 -2.60
CA ASN A 284 -1.26 2.15 -2.45
C ASN A 284 -1.93 1.59 -1.19
N LEU A 285 -2.56 2.46 -0.38
CA LEU A 285 -3.20 2.06 0.88
C LEU A 285 -4.28 0.98 0.71
N ALA A 286 -5.07 1.04 -0.37
CA ALA A 286 -6.12 0.06 -0.59
C ALA A 286 -5.58 -1.36 -0.81
N ASP A 287 -4.38 -1.49 -1.39
CA ASP A 287 -3.74 -2.80 -1.53
C ASP A 287 -3.17 -3.29 -0.20
N LEU A 288 -2.55 -2.40 0.58
CA LEU A 288 -2.04 -2.73 1.91
C LEU A 288 -3.16 -3.19 2.85
N MET A 289 -4.27 -2.44 2.87
CA MET A 289 -5.41 -2.78 3.73
C MET A 289 -5.97 -4.17 3.44
N LYS A 290 -6.07 -4.54 2.14
CA LYS A 290 -6.57 -5.86 1.75
C LYS A 290 -5.59 -6.98 2.08
N ASN A 291 -4.31 -6.82 1.73
CA ASN A 291 -3.33 -7.88 1.92
C ASN A 291 -2.99 -8.13 3.40
N LEU A 292 -2.96 -7.07 4.21
CA LEU A 292 -2.66 -7.16 5.64
C LEU A 292 -3.92 -7.19 6.53
N HIS A 293 -5.11 -7.23 5.92
CA HIS A 293 -6.40 -7.29 6.64
C HIS A 293 -6.48 -6.28 7.79
N LEU A 294 -6.26 -4.98 7.46
CA LEU A 294 -6.27 -3.92 8.46
C LEU A 294 -7.70 -3.56 8.90
N ASP A 295 -8.47 -4.59 9.20
CA ASP A 295 -9.84 -4.59 9.68
C ASP A 295 -9.87 -5.27 11.06
N TYR A 296 -10.17 -4.51 12.11
CA TYR A 296 -10.11 -5.01 13.48
C TYR A 296 -11.50 -5.08 14.11
N VAL A 297 -11.85 -6.25 14.63
CA VAL A 297 -13.09 -6.47 15.38
C VAL A 297 -12.77 -6.46 16.87
N LEU A 298 -13.35 -5.51 17.60
CA LEU A 298 -13.08 -5.26 19.00
C LEU A 298 -14.31 -5.57 19.87
N SER A 299 -14.08 -6.18 21.04
CA SER A 299 -15.14 -6.54 21.98
C SER A 299 -15.78 -5.29 22.60
N GLN A 300 -17.11 -5.35 22.79
CA GLN A 300 -17.88 -4.37 23.55
C GLN A 300 -18.09 -4.78 25.02
N ASN A 301 -17.77 -6.01 25.37
CA ASN A 301 -18.11 -6.60 26.68
C ASN A 301 -16.90 -6.79 27.59
N GLU A 302 -15.70 -6.91 27.00
CA GLU A 302 -14.46 -7.13 27.73
C GLU A 302 -13.45 -6.06 27.30
N GLY A 303 -13.06 -5.20 28.23
CA GLY A 303 -12.11 -4.12 28.02
C GLY A 303 -10.68 -4.52 28.36
N ALA A 304 -9.73 -3.95 27.64
CA ALA A 304 -8.32 -4.09 27.96
C ALA A 304 -7.91 -3.16 29.10
N LYS A 305 -6.87 -3.54 29.84
CA LYS A 305 -6.27 -2.63 30.82
C LYS A 305 -5.64 -1.44 30.07
N LEU A 306 -6.05 -0.23 30.44
CA LEU A 306 -5.47 0.98 29.88
C LEU A 306 -4.01 1.15 30.30
N PRO A 307 -3.14 1.64 29.41
CA PRO A 307 -1.77 1.98 29.75
C PRO A 307 -1.75 3.20 30.69
N GLU A 308 -0.86 3.17 31.69
CA GLU A 308 -0.72 4.27 32.64
C GLU A 308 -0.09 5.51 31.99
N GLY A 309 -0.53 6.68 32.40
CA GLY A 309 0.04 7.98 32.00
C GLY A 309 -0.35 8.46 30.61
N LYS A 310 -1.21 7.74 29.86
CA LYS A 310 -1.68 8.17 28.56
C LYS A 310 -2.76 9.24 28.66
N LYS A 311 -2.61 10.28 27.84
CA LYS A 311 -3.58 11.37 27.71
C LYS A 311 -4.50 11.12 26.54
N ILE A 312 -5.79 11.07 26.81
CA ILE A 312 -6.83 10.72 25.84
C ILE A 312 -7.83 11.87 25.76
N ALA A 313 -8.20 12.28 24.55
CA ALA A 313 -9.22 13.29 24.34
C ALA A 313 -10.33 12.81 23.41
N LEU A 314 -11.52 13.34 23.65
CA LEU A 314 -12.63 13.33 22.70
C LEU A 314 -12.86 14.75 22.21
N VAL A 315 -12.67 15.00 20.92
CA VAL A 315 -13.13 16.22 20.27
C VAL A 315 -14.50 15.94 19.67
N MET A 316 -15.53 16.63 20.16
CA MET A 316 -16.90 16.42 19.69
C MET A 316 -17.54 17.74 19.25
N HIS A 317 -17.96 17.79 17.97
CA HIS A 317 -18.65 18.94 17.42
C HIS A 317 -20.17 18.78 17.59
N LEU A 318 -20.79 19.68 18.35
CA LEU A 318 -22.21 19.69 18.70
C LEU A 318 -22.90 20.86 17.97
N TYR A 319 -23.52 20.56 16.85
CA TYR A 319 -24.22 21.54 16.04
C TYR A 319 -25.74 21.51 16.28
N TYR A 320 -26.31 20.30 16.46
CA TYR A 320 -27.74 20.06 16.61
C TYR A 320 -28.12 19.84 18.08
N MET A 321 -28.60 20.87 18.76
CA MET A 321 -28.92 20.79 20.19
C MET A 321 -30.04 19.81 20.53
N ASP A 322 -30.92 19.51 19.58
CA ASP A 322 -31.97 18.47 19.73
C ASP A 322 -31.38 17.03 19.69
N LEU A 323 -30.15 16.84 19.29
CA LEU A 323 -29.43 15.57 19.36
C LEU A 323 -28.46 15.49 20.55
N LEU A 324 -28.36 16.55 21.39
CA LEU A 324 -27.36 16.67 22.43
C LEU A 324 -27.37 15.45 23.37
N ASP A 325 -28.52 15.09 23.93
CA ASP A 325 -28.62 13.97 24.85
C ASP A 325 -28.15 12.65 24.21
N GLN A 326 -28.64 12.36 23.02
CA GLN A 326 -28.28 11.14 22.29
C GLN A 326 -26.77 11.11 21.94
N THR A 327 -26.19 12.24 21.56
CA THR A 327 -24.77 12.34 21.18
C THR A 327 -23.87 12.20 22.42
N MET A 328 -24.24 12.86 23.52
CA MET A 328 -23.49 12.80 24.76
C MET A 328 -23.58 11.44 25.49
N GLN A 329 -24.58 10.61 25.20
CA GLN A 329 -24.61 9.23 25.69
C GLN A 329 -23.36 8.44 25.23
N TYR A 330 -22.95 8.61 23.98
CA TYR A 330 -21.73 7.98 23.47
C TYR A 330 -20.45 8.54 24.10
N ALA A 331 -20.40 9.84 24.44
CA ALA A 331 -19.26 10.42 25.13
C ALA A 331 -18.99 9.78 26.51
N ARG A 332 -20.01 9.17 27.14
CA ARG A 332 -19.87 8.44 28.42
C ARG A 332 -19.04 7.15 28.30
N SER A 333 -18.78 6.69 27.10
CA SER A 333 -17.88 5.55 26.86
C SER A 333 -16.40 5.90 26.96
N MET A 334 -16.05 7.18 27.08
CA MET A 334 -14.67 7.59 27.30
C MET A 334 -14.16 7.14 28.68
N PRO A 335 -12.89 6.76 28.80
CA PRO A 335 -12.28 6.46 30.09
C PRO A 335 -12.35 7.66 31.06
N GLU A 336 -12.48 7.39 32.36
CA GLU A 336 -12.41 8.43 33.39
C GLU A 336 -11.08 9.18 33.31
N GLY A 337 -11.14 10.50 33.47
CA GLY A 337 -9.97 11.39 33.37
C GLY A 337 -9.60 11.78 31.93
N SER A 338 -10.39 11.36 30.93
CA SER A 338 -10.26 11.88 29.59
C SER A 338 -10.67 13.36 29.51
N ASP A 339 -10.12 14.07 28.54
CA ASP A 339 -10.53 15.44 28.24
C ASP A 339 -11.61 15.44 27.14
N LEU A 340 -12.70 16.18 27.36
CA LEU A 340 -13.76 16.41 26.39
C LEU A 340 -13.66 17.84 25.83
N ILE A 341 -13.22 17.98 24.60
CA ILE A 341 -13.19 19.25 23.87
C ILE A 341 -14.47 19.34 23.04
N LEU A 342 -15.46 20.08 23.54
CA LEU A 342 -16.79 20.21 22.94
C LEU A 342 -16.86 21.50 22.13
N THR A 343 -17.03 21.41 20.82
CA THR A 343 -17.11 22.58 19.95
C THR A 343 -18.55 22.89 19.58
N VAL A 344 -18.96 24.13 19.67
CA VAL A 344 -20.34 24.63 19.42
C VAL A 344 -20.35 25.89 18.57
N GLY A 345 -21.47 26.19 17.88
CA GLY A 345 -21.58 27.31 16.96
C GLY A 345 -21.93 28.66 17.59
N SER A 346 -22.34 28.72 18.88
CA SER A 346 -22.75 29.95 19.54
C SER A 346 -22.54 29.91 21.05
N LYS A 347 -22.55 31.08 21.71
CA LYS A 347 -22.49 31.18 23.18
C LYS A 347 -23.74 30.59 23.85
N GLU A 348 -24.90 30.71 23.21
CA GLU A 348 -26.15 30.11 23.69
C GLU A 348 -26.03 28.58 23.74
N ASN A 349 -25.52 27.97 22.66
CA ASN A 349 -25.28 26.54 22.60
C ASN A 349 -24.22 26.11 23.63
N ALA A 350 -23.18 26.92 23.85
CA ALA A 350 -22.17 26.63 24.87
C ALA A 350 -22.80 26.54 26.28
N LYS A 351 -23.74 27.47 26.60
CA LYS A 351 -24.45 27.42 27.86
C LYS A 351 -25.34 26.18 27.97
N ILE A 352 -26.08 25.80 26.93
CA ILE A 352 -26.91 24.58 26.93
C ILE A 352 -26.04 23.35 27.19
N VAL A 353 -24.88 23.25 26.53
CA VAL A 353 -23.97 22.12 26.70
C VAL A 353 -23.36 22.13 28.12
N GLN A 354 -22.99 23.29 28.66
CA GLN A 354 -22.49 23.41 30.04
C GLN A 354 -23.54 22.94 31.04
N ASP A 355 -24.78 23.48 30.93
CA ASP A 355 -25.88 23.11 31.82
C ASP A 355 -26.17 21.59 31.74
N TYR A 356 -26.03 20.98 30.56
CA TYR A 356 -26.16 19.53 30.40
C TYR A 356 -25.04 18.78 31.14
N CYS A 357 -23.79 19.19 30.95
CA CYS A 357 -22.64 18.56 31.60
C CYS A 357 -22.73 18.65 33.14
N ASP A 358 -23.08 19.81 33.66
CA ASP A 358 -23.21 20.05 35.12
C ASP A 358 -24.35 19.20 35.70
N LYS A 359 -25.51 19.18 35.05
CA LYS A 359 -26.66 18.37 35.48
C LYS A 359 -26.35 16.88 35.50
N ASN A 360 -25.52 16.39 34.59
CA ASN A 360 -25.21 14.97 34.47
C ASN A 360 -23.93 14.53 35.22
N ASN A 361 -23.24 15.44 35.92
CA ASN A 361 -22.01 15.17 36.69
C ASN A 361 -21.00 14.30 35.90
N LEU A 362 -20.66 14.74 34.67
CA LEU A 362 -19.75 13.97 33.82
C LEU A 362 -18.34 13.92 34.43
N PRO A 363 -17.69 12.74 34.54
CA PRO A 363 -16.39 12.57 35.21
C PRO A 363 -15.20 12.92 34.30
N TYR A 364 -15.29 14.01 33.54
CA TYR A 364 -14.33 14.42 32.55
C TYR A 364 -13.87 15.86 32.75
N ASN A 365 -12.68 16.19 32.24
CA ASN A 365 -12.26 17.58 32.09
C ASN A 365 -12.94 18.15 30.83
N ILE A 366 -13.84 19.11 31.01
CA ILE A 366 -14.68 19.63 29.93
C ILE A 366 -14.17 20.98 29.47
N ASP A 367 -13.86 21.13 28.17
CA ASP A 367 -13.49 22.38 27.51
C ASP A 367 -14.49 22.68 26.39
N ILE A 368 -15.31 23.71 26.59
CA ILE A 368 -16.35 24.11 25.61
C ILE A 368 -15.82 25.27 24.78
N ARG A 369 -15.68 25.05 23.47
CA ARG A 369 -15.12 26.03 22.52
C ARG A 369 -16.20 26.52 21.56
N VAL A 370 -16.40 27.83 21.50
CA VAL A 370 -17.30 28.45 20.51
C VAL A 370 -16.51 28.69 19.23
N ILE A 371 -16.96 28.10 18.14
CA ILE A 371 -16.32 28.19 16.81
C ILE A 371 -17.26 28.85 15.79
N GLN A 372 -16.71 29.37 14.69
CA GLN A 372 -17.52 29.92 13.61
C GLN A 372 -18.19 28.82 12.81
N ASN A 373 -19.42 29.06 12.36
CA ASN A 373 -20.13 28.14 11.45
C ASN A 373 -19.57 28.25 10.01
N ARG A 374 -18.32 27.88 9.84
CA ARG A 374 -17.63 27.85 8.53
C ARG A 374 -16.60 26.74 8.52
N GLY A 375 -16.72 25.80 7.57
CA GLY A 375 -15.86 24.62 7.47
C GLY A 375 -16.42 23.41 8.19
N ARG A 376 -17.64 23.47 8.78
CA ARG A 376 -18.37 22.35 9.39
C ARG A 376 -17.51 21.56 10.40
N ASP A 377 -17.63 20.24 10.39
CA ASP A 377 -16.85 19.27 11.16
C ASP A 377 -15.33 19.39 10.91
N VAL A 378 -14.90 19.70 9.69
CA VAL A 378 -13.48 19.87 9.37
C VAL A 378 -12.85 21.03 10.14
N SER A 379 -13.52 22.18 10.22
CA SER A 379 -13.01 23.31 11.02
C SER A 379 -13.11 23.07 12.51
N ALA A 380 -14.10 22.30 12.94
CA ALA A 380 -14.23 21.89 14.35
C ALA A 380 -13.00 21.07 14.80
N LEU A 381 -12.48 20.18 13.94
CA LEU A 381 -11.24 19.46 14.21
C LEU A 381 -10.00 20.37 14.06
N LEU A 382 -9.84 21.03 12.90
CA LEU A 382 -8.58 21.68 12.52
C LEU A 382 -8.36 23.05 13.17
N ILE A 383 -9.43 23.76 13.57
CA ILE A 383 -9.37 25.02 14.30
C ILE A 383 -9.83 24.82 15.74
N GLY A 384 -10.97 24.17 15.93
CA GLY A 384 -11.54 23.94 17.28
C GLY A 384 -10.66 23.04 18.15
N GLY A 385 -10.14 21.94 17.62
CA GLY A 385 -9.12 21.11 18.25
C GLY A 385 -7.73 21.69 18.06
N GLY A 386 -7.34 21.91 16.81
CA GLY A 386 -6.09 22.56 16.43
C GLY A 386 -4.82 21.89 16.99
N LYS A 387 -3.81 22.71 17.24
CA LYS A 387 -2.49 22.26 17.75
C LYS A 387 -2.52 21.75 19.20
N ASP A 388 -3.54 22.09 19.97
CA ASP A 388 -3.69 21.61 21.34
C ASP A 388 -3.77 20.09 21.40
N LEU A 389 -4.20 19.46 20.27
CA LEU A 389 -4.30 18.01 20.18
C LEU A 389 -2.95 17.29 20.27
N PHE A 390 -1.82 17.95 20.01
CA PHE A 390 -0.50 17.37 20.24
C PHE A 390 -0.16 17.12 21.72
N ASN A 391 -0.98 17.62 22.67
CA ASN A 391 -0.84 17.30 24.08
C ASN A 391 -1.39 15.92 24.46
N TYR A 392 -2.01 15.20 23.52
CA TYR A 392 -2.64 13.90 23.74
C TYR A 392 -1.91 12.80 22.97
N ASP A 393 -1.97 11.58 23.53
CA ASP A 393 -1.49 10.37 22.86
C ASP A 393 -2.50 9.88 21.83
N TYR A 394 -3.80 9.91 22.20
CA TYR A 394 -4.91 9.45 21.37
C TYR A 394 -6.07 10.42 21.40
N VAL A 395 -6.64 10.68 20.26
CA VAL A 395 -7.79 11.56 20.09
C VAL A 395 -8.90 10.83 19.33
N CYS A 396 -10.11 10.85 19.85
CA CYS A 396 -11.32 10.52 19.13
C CYS A 396 -11.93 11.81 18.58
N PHE A 397 -12.22 11.84 17.29
CA PHE A 397 -12.98 12.93 16.68
C PHE A 397 -14.36 12.46 16.27
N MET A 398 -15.38 13.12 16.78
CA MET A 398 -16.80 12.84 16.52
C MET A 398 -17.56 14.13 16.27
N HIS A 399 -18.71 14.02 15.62
CA HIS A 399 -19.67 15.13 15.50
C HIS A 399 -21.10 14.61 15.44
N ASP A 400 -22.05 15.42 15.86
CA ASP A 400 -23.45 15.10 15.65
C ASP A 400 -23.79 15.14 14.15
N LYS A 401 -24.74 14.34 13.72
CA LYS A 401 -25.04 14.19 12.28
C LYS A 401 -26.54 14.00 12.05
N LYS A 402 -27.12 14.92 11.29
CA LYS A 402 -28.44 14.75 10.67
C LYS A 402 -28.25 14.57 9.16
N VAL A 403 -28.73 13.46 8.64
CA VAL A 403 -28.70 13.21 7.21
C VAL A 403 -30.12 13.37 6.68
N THR A 404 -30.43 14.59 6.21
CA THR A 404 -31.77 14.96 5.67
C THR A 404 -31.87 14.81 4.16
N GLN A 405 -30.79 14.37 3.51
CA GLN A 405 -30.67 14.33 2.04
C GLN A 405 -31.12 13.00 1.44
N VAL A 406 -31.36 11.99 2.28
CA VAL A 406 -31.79 10.64 1.87
C VAL A 406 -33.17 10.33 2.39
N SER A 407 -33.90 9.52 1.65
CA SER A 407 -35.26 9.10 2.02
C SER A 407 -35.39 7.57 1.88
N PRO A 408 -35.94 6.86 2.89
CA PRO A 408 -36.41 7.40 4.16
C PRO A 408 -35.27 7.87 5.07
N GLN A 409 -35.58 8.73 6.04
CA GLN A 409 -34.60 9.30 6.98
C GLN A 409 -33.80 8.22 7.75
N SER A 410 -34.40 7.05 8.00
CA SER A 410 -33.77 5.90 8.65
C SER A 410 -32.48 5.43 7.96
N VAL A 411 -32.32 5.67 6.65
CA VAL A 411 -31.05 5.39 5.93
C VAL A 411 -29.93 6.28 6.44
N GLY A 412 -30.22 7.58 6.62
CA GLY A 412 -29.25 8.52 7.21
C GLY A 412 -28.94 8.24 8.67
N ASP A 413 -29.97 7.87 9.45
CA ASP A 413 -29.80 7.43 10.85
C ASP A 413 -28.98 6.14 10.93
N GLY A 414 -29.14 5.22 9.98
CA GLY A 414 -28.31 4.02 9.86
C GLY A 414 -26.84 4.35 9.63
N PHE A 415 -26.51 5.37 8.83
CA PHE A 415 -25.13 5.81 8.66
C PHE A 415 -24.55 6.39 9.95
N ARG A 416 -25.31 7.24 10.65
CA ARG A 416 -24.90 7.76 11.96
C ARG A 416 -24.67 6.61 12.95
N TYR A 417 -25.62 5.68 13.05
CA TYR A 417 -25.52 4.49 13.91
C TYR A 417 -24.23 3.71 13.62
N LYS A 418 -23.94 3.42 12.35
CA LYS A 418 -22.68 2.76 11.95
C LYS A 418 -21.44 3.48 12.46
N CYS A 419 -21.39 4.82 12.32
CA CYS A 419 -20.24 5.58 12.81
C CYS A 419 -20.12 5.49 14.35
N PHE A 420 -21.18 5.79 15.07
CA PHE A 420 -21.15 5.84 16.54
C PHE A 420 -20.87 4.47 17.18
N GLU A 421 -21.50 3.39 16.67
CA GLU A 421 -21.32 2.03 17.18
C GLU A 421 -19.93 1.43 16.89
N ASN A 422 -19.17 2.02 15.99
CA ASN A 422 -17.79 1.62 15.73
C ASN A 422 -16.76 2.63 16.26
N MET A 423 -17.21 3.65 16.99
CA MET A 423 -16.32 4.65 17.58
C MET A 423 -16.37 4.65 19.12
N LEU A 424 -17.59 4.71 19.70
CA LEU A 424 -17.81 4.92 21.13
C LEU A 424 -18.99 4.09 21.69
N PRO A 425 -19.18 2.79 21.34
CA PRO A 425 -20.35 2.04 21.79
C PRO A 425 -20.36 1.76 23.29
N THR A 426 -19.21 1.37 23.88
CA THR A 426 -19.04 1.09 25.30
C THR A 426 -17.63 1.50 25.77
N LYS A 427 -17.43 1.60 27.08
CA LYS A 427 -16.13 1.88 27.70
C LYS A 427 -15.11 0.80 27.35
N GLU A 428 -15.51 -0.46 27.45
CA GLU A 428 -14.69 -1.63 27.15
C GLU A 428 -14.18 -1.61 25.68
N TYR A 429 -15.05 -1.21 24.76
CA TYR A 429 -14.64 -1.04 23.36
C TYR A 429 -13.59 0.07 23.20
N VAL A 430 -13.77 1.21 23.85
CA VAL A 430 -12.80 2.32 23.82
C VAL A 430 -11.45 1.89 24.41
N GLU A 431 -11.46 1.14 25.51
CA GLU A 431 -10.25 0.55 26.09
C GLU A 431 -9.52 -0.36 25.08
N ASN A 432 -10.28 -1.16 24.31
CA ASN A 432 -9.74 -2.01 23.26
C ASN A 432 -9.21 -1.20 22.06
N VAL A 433 -9.83 -0.08 21.68
CA VAL A 433 -9.28 0.82 20.65
C VAL A 433 -7.92 1.38 21.10
N ILE A 434 -7.81 1.82 22.35
CA ILE A 434 -6.54 2.34 22.89
C ILE A 434 -5.48 1.24 22.90
N LYS A 435 -5.84 0.02 23.34
CA LYS A 435 -4.95 -1.15 23.31
C LYS A 435 -4.50 -1.46 21.88
N LEU A 436 -5.39 -1.37 20.89
CA LEU A 436 -5.04 -1.56 19.49
C LEU A 436 -3.95 -0.58 19.02
N PHE A 437 -4.06 0.69 19.42
CA PHE A 437 -3.01 1.68 19.13
C PHE A 437 -1.69 1.35 19.86
N GLU A 438 -1.73 0.88 21.10
CA GLU A 438 -0.52 0.49 21.83
C GLU A 438 0.18 -0.71 21.20
N ASP A 439 -0.58 -1.73 20.79
CA ASP A 439 -0.04 -2.92 20.15
C ASP A 439 0.49 -2.66 18.73
N ASN A 440 0.05 -1.55 18.10
CA ASN A 440 0.43 -1.19 16.76
C ASN A 440 1.00 0.25 16.71
N PRO A 441 2.29 0.44 17.01
CA PRO A 441 2.92 1.77 17.05
C PRO A 441 2.80 2.56 15.74
N ARG A 442 2.67 1.88 14.60
CA ARG A 442 2.47 2.48 13.28
C ARG A 442 1.00 2.69 12.91
N LEU A 443 0.05 2.34 13.77
CA LEU A 443 -1.37 2.69 13.56
C LEU A 443 -1.56 4.19 13.80
N GLY A 444 -1.91 4.93 12.75
CA GLY A 444 -2.09 6.38 12.82
C GLY A 444 -3.54 6.83 12.95
N ILE A 445 -4.46 6.08 12.35
CA ILE A 445 -5.88 6.39 12.31
C ILE A 445 -6.72 5.12 12.30
N ALA A 446 -7.77 5.07 13.12
CA ALA A 446 -8.74 3.98 13.16
C ALA A 446 -10.16 4.56 12.95
N MET A 447 -10.93 3.96 12.05
CA MET A 447 -12.16 4.54 11.53
C MET A 447 -13.22 3.49 11.23
N PRO A 448 -14.51 3.85 11.20
CA PRO A 448 -15.57 2.97 10.69
C PRO A 448 -15.36 2.63 9.21
N SER A 449 -15.78 1.44 8.77
CA SER A 449 -15.81 1.11 7.35
C SER A 449 -16.80 2.00 6.58
N PRO A 450 -16.63 2.16 5.24
CA PRO A 450 -17.56 2.92 4.42
C PRO A 450 -19.02 2.43 4.56
N PRO A 451 -20.02 3.32 4.54
CA PRO A 451 -21.42 2.91 4.57
C PRO A 451 -21.78 2.12 3.31
N ASN A 452 -22.55 1.04 3.47
CA ASN A 452 -22.87 0.10 2.40
C ASN A 452 -24.35 -0.32 2.36
N HIS A 453 -25.25 0.53 2.83
CA HIS A 453 -26.68 0.28 2.90
C HIS A 453 -27.49 1.40 2.24
N GLY A 454 -28.68 1.10 1.74
CA GLY A 454 -29.56 2.06 1.08
C GLY A 454 -28.83 2.83 -0.03
N ASP A 455 -29.03 4.13 -0.09
CA ASP A 455 -28.39 5.02 -1.08
C ASP A 455 -26.86 5.11 -0.96
N TYR A 456 -26.29 4.62 0.14
CA TYR A 456 -24.83 4.59 0.33
C TYR A 456 -24.16 3.34 -0.28
N PHE A 457 -24.94 2.35 -0.71
CA PHE A 457 -24.38 1.13 -1.30
C PHE A 457 -23.33 1.37 -2.40
N PRO A 458 -23.47 2.37 -3.32
CA PRO A 458 -22.44 2.68 -4.30
C PRO A 458 -21.12 3.17 -3.70
N ASN A 459 -21.12 3.72 -2.47
CA ASN A 459 -19.90 4.18 -1.83
C ASN A 459 -18.90 3.06 -1.54
N PHE A 460 -19.39 1.83 -1.43
CA PHE A 460 -18.55 0.66 -1.27
C PHE A 460 -17.56 0.46 -2.43
N THR A 461 -17.94 0.89 -3.64
CA THR A 461 -17.13 0.77 -4.86
C THR A 461 -16.59 2.11 -5.36
N PHE A 462 -17.23 3.22 -5.04
CA PHE A 462 -16.93 4.55 -5.61
C PHE A 462 -16.56 5.58 -4.54
N THR A 463 -15.71 5.17 -3.58
CA THR A 463 -15.33 5.99 -2.43
C THR A 463 -14.64 7.32 -2.79
N TRP A 464 -14.02 7.43 -3.96
CA TRP A 464 -13.53 8.73 -4.46
C TRP A 464 -14.64 9.69 -4.86
N GLY A 465 -15.73 9.20 -5.43
CA GLY A 465 -16.71 10.08 -6.07
C GLY A 465 -16.03 11.05 -7.06
N PRO A 466 -16.39 12.34 -7.09
CA PRO A 466 -15.76 13.35 -7.93
C PRO A 466 -14.46 13.91 -7.31
N ASN A 467 -14.04 13.47 -6.12
CA ASN A 467 -13.04 14.15 -5.29
C ASN A 467 -11.58 13.83 -5.62
N TYR A 468 -11.28 12.76 -6.36
CA TYR A 468 -9.91 12.28 -6.61
C TYR A 468 -8.93 13.40 -7.04
N LYS A 469 -9.30 14.16 -8.08
CA LYS A 469 -8.40 15.21 -8.62
C LYS A 469 -8.18 16.34 -7.62
N GLY A 470 -9.23 16.71 -6.90
CA GLY A 470 -9.16 17.76 -5.87
C GLY A 470 -8.31 17.32 -4.69
N THR A 471 -8.49 16.10 -4.20
CA THR A 471 -7.70 15.51 -3.12
C THR A 471 -6.22 15.38 -3.50
N LYS A 472 -5.93 14.86 -4.69
CA LYS A 472 -4.55 14.78 -5.18
C LYS A 472 -3.88 16.16 -5.22
N LYS A 473 -4.57 17.17 -5.80
CA LYS A 473 -4.07 18.55 -5.83
C LYS A 473 -3.87 19.12 -4.43
N PHE A 474 -4.79 18.84 -3.51
CA PHE A 474 -4.70 19.30 -2.13
C PHE A 474 -3.48 18.70 -1.41
N LEU A 475 -3.29 17.40 -1.48
CA LEU A 475 -2.12 16.73 -0.92
C LEU A 475 -0.81 17.29 -1.50
N GLU A 476 -0.66 17.30 -2.82
CA GLU A 476 0.58 17.69 -3.49
C GLU A 476 0.88 19.21 -3.38
N LYS A 477 -0.14 20.07 -3.61
CA LYS A 477 0.08 21.51 -3.74
C LYS A 477 -0.13 22.28 -2.44
N THR A 478 -0.99 21.80 -1.56
CA THR A 478 -1.30 22.49 -0.31
C THR A 478 -0.50 21.94 0.86
N LEU A 479 -0.35 20.61 0.92
CA LEU A 479 0.36 19.93 2.02
C LEU A 479 1.78 19.50 1.65
N GLY A 480 2.16 19.50 0.37
CA GLY A 480 3.48 19.02 -0.10
C GLY A 480 3.66 17.51 0.03
N ILE A 481 2.55 16.77 0.10
CA ILE A 481 2.52 15.32 0.32
C ILE A 481 2.41 14.57 -1.00
N HIS A 482 3.33 13.62 -1.21
CA HIS A 482 3.34 12.73 -2.36
C HIS A 482 3.22 11.29 -1.88
N VAL A 483 2.06 10.67 -2.15
CA VAL A 483 1.77 9.27 -1.80
C VAL A 483 1.14 8.56 -3.00
N PRO A 484 1.27 7.23 -3.11
CA PRO A 484 0.70 6.45 -4.21
C PRO A 484 -0.83 6.50 -4.23
N LEU A 485 -1.41 7.29 -5.11
CA LEU A 485 -2.85 7.39 -5.34
C LEU A 485 -3.24 6.79 -6.69
N ASP A 486 -4.32 6.02 -6.72
CA ASP A 486 -4.89 5.47 -7.95
C ASP A 486 -6.41 5.70 -8.01
N VAL A 487 -6.88 6.36 -9.06
CA VAL A 487 -8.31 6.60 -9.29
C VAL A 487 -9.11 5.32 -9.54
N LYS A 488 -8.44 4.24 -9.92
CA LYS A 488 -9.07 2.94 -10.18
C LYS A 488 -9.24 2.08 -8.92
N LYS A 489 -8.59 2.47 -7.83
CA LYS A 489 -8.70 1.82 -6.51
C LYS A 489 -9.60 2.66 -5.61
N GLU A 490 -10.18 2.05 -4.60
CA GLU A 490 -10.98 2.75 -3.61
C GLU A 490 -10.16 3.79 -2.83
N ALA A 491 -10.79 4.89 -2.44
CA ALA A 491 -10.23 5.81 -1.48
C ALA A 491 -10.29 5.20 -0.07
N VAL A 492 -9.19 5.20 0.63
CA VAL A 492 -9.15 4.87 2.06
C VAL A 492 -9.34 6.18 2.83
N ALA A 493 -10.50 6.34 3.47
CA ALA A 493 -10.84 7.57 4.17
C ALA A 493 -11.98 7.35 5.17
N PRO A 494 -12.01 8.10 6.30
CA PRO A 494 -13.09 8.07 7.27
C PRO A 494 -14.33 8.78 6.73
N LEU A 495 -15.10 8.09 5.87
CA LEU A 495 -16.34 8.65 5.30
C LEU A 495 -17.34 8.99 6.41
N GLY A 496 -17.68 10.26 6.51
CA GLY A 496 -18.48 10.79 7.62
C GLY A 496 -17.64 11.47 8.70
N THR A 497 -16.34 11.57 8.54
CA THR A 497 -15.40 12.39 9.33
C THR A 497 -15.45 12.07 10.83
N MET A 498 -15.47 10.77 11.20
CA MET A 498 -15.40 10.29 12.58
C MET A 498 -14.31 9.24 12.66
N PHE A 499 -13.34 9.41 13.57
CA PHE A 499 -12.18 8.52 13.67
C PHE A 499 -11.38 8.74 14.95
N TRP A 500 -10.64 7.70 15.35
CA TRP A 500 -9.57 7.77 16.33
C TRP A 500 -8.25 8.02 15.64
N PHE A 501 -7.33 8.75 16.27
CA PHE A 501 -6.03 9.02 15.66
C PHE A 501 -4.94 9.35 16.68
N ARG A 502 -3.68 9.14 16.28
CA ARG A 502 -2.51 9.76 16.92
C ARG A 502 -2.32 11.16 16.34
N PRO A 503 -2.24 12.22 17.16
CA PRO A 503 -1.99 13.57 16.64
C PRO A 503 -0.72 13.68 15.79
N GLU A 504 0.35 13.00 16.17
CA GLU A 504 1.60 12.97 15.40
C GLU A 504 1.41 12.44 13.98
N ALA A 505 0.55 11.44 13.80
CA ALA A 505 0.23 10.91 12.47
C ALA A 505 -0.47 11.97 11.58
N MET A 506 -1.19 12.90 12.18
CA MET A 506 -1.93 13.97 11.49
C MET A 506 -1.16 15.29 11.37
N ARG A 507 0.15 15.30 11.68
CA ARG A 507 0.98 16.52 11.79
C ARG A 507 0.82 17.45 10.59
N GLY A 508 0.86 16.95 9.36
CA GLY A 508 0.71 17.75 8.14
C GLY A 508 -0.59 18.58 8.02
N LEU A 509 -1.65 18.15 8.74
CA LEU A 509 -2.91 18.88 8.84
C LEU A 509 -2.99 19.75 10.11
N LEU A 510 -2.62 19.21 11.28
CA LEU A 510 -2.77 19.90 12.56
C LEU A 510 -1.76 21.03 12.77
N ASP A 511 -0.54 20.92 12.27
CA ASP A 511 0.48 21.98 12.36
C ASP A 511 0.17 23.22 11.53
N ARG A 512 -0.70 23.10 10.53
CA ARG A 512 -1.08 24.21 9.68
C ARG A 512 -1.94 25.21 10.45
N ASN A 513 -1.60 26.50 10.36
CA ASN A 513 -2.38 27.57 10.99
C ASN A 513 -3.64 27.86 10.14
N TRP A 514 -4.64 26.98 10.26
CA TRP A 514 -5.92 27.12 9.58
C TRP A 514 -6.67 28.35 10.06
N LYS A 515 -7.28 29.07 9.09
CA LYS A 515 -8.20 30.17 9.37
C LYS A 515 -9.56 29.84 8.77
N TYR A 516 -10.62 30.42 9.32
CA TYR A 516 -11.96 30.20 8.77
C TYR A 516 -12.09 30.61 7.30
N GLU A 517 -11.31 31.63 6.87
CA GLU A 517 -11.26 32.12 5.49
C GLU A 517 -10.69 31.08 4.51
N ASP A 518 -9.93 30.12 4.97
CA ASP A 518 -9.41 29.01 4.16
C ASP A 518 -10.53 28.07 3.70
N PHE A 519 -11.63 28.02 4.45
CA PHE A 519 -12.78 27.18 4.12
C PHE A 519 -13.81 27.93 3.28
N PRO A 520 -14.55 27.23 2.40
CA PRO A 520 -15.62 27.85 1.63
C PRO A 520 -16.72 28.40 2.57
N PRO A 521 -17.40 29.52 2.17
CA PRO A 521 -18.52 30.04 2.95
C PRO A 521 -19.73 29.11 2.85
N GLU A 522 -20.61 29.19 3.84
CA GLU A 522 -21.93 28.52 3.80
C GLU A 522 -23.00 29.43 3.15
N PRO A 523 -23.99 28.89 2.44
CA PRO A 523 -24.18 27.46 2.13
C PRO A 523 -23.19 26.96 1.08
N ASN A 524 -22.59 25.81 1.35
CA ASN A 524 -21.59 25.18 0.49
C ASN A 524 -22.16 24.02 -0.32
N LYS A 525 -21.49 23.66 -1.41
CA LYS A 525 -21.86 22.49 -2.24
C LYS A 525 -21.88 21.20 -1.42
N ILE A 526 -22.73 20.27 -1.87
CA ILE A 526 -22.91 18.98 -1.22
C ILE A 526 -21.70 18.07 -1.38
N ASP A 527 -20.95 18.22 -2.49
CA ASP A 527 -19.75 17.40 -2.79
C ASP A 527 -18.75 18.19 -3.62
N ASN A 528 -17.52 17.63 -3.82
CA ASN A 528 -16.45 18.19 -4.62
C ASN A 528 -15.99 19.58 -4.13
N THR A 529 -15.78 19.69 -2.83
CA THR A 529 -15.27 20.92 -2.16
C THR A 529 -14.00 20.64 -1.38
N LEU A 530 -13.34 21.69 -0.88
CA LEU A 530 -12.16 21.56 -0.02
C LEU A 530 -12.42 20.64 1.19
N LEU A 531 -13.62 20.71 1.77
CA LEU A 531 -13.97 19.87 2.94
C LEU A 531 -13.90 18.39 2.58
N HIS A 532 -14.42 18.00 1.42
CA HIS A 532 -14.38 16.61 0.93
C HIS A 532 -12.95 16.19 0.52
N TYR A 533 -12.13 17.12 0.02
CA TYR A 533 -10.72 16.81 -0.28
C TYR A 533 -9.93 16.56 1.01
N ILE A 534 -10.20 17.31 2.07
CA ILE A 534 -9.63 17.08 3.41
C ILE A 534 -10.12 15.76 3.98
N GLU A 535 -11.42 15.46 3.94
CA GLU A 535 -11.99 14.19 4.38
C GLU A 535 -11.29 13.00 3.69
N ARG A 536 -11.09 13.06 2.37
CA ARG A 536 -10.37 12.01 1.62
C ARG A 536 -8.86 11.98 1.91
N SER A 537 -8.30 13.01 2.54
CA SER A 537 -6.87 13.09 2.84
C SER A 537 -6.50 12.52 4.21
N TYR A 538 -7.45 12.31 5.11
CA TYR A 538 -7.19 11.93 6.50
C TYR A 538 -6.37 10.65 6.66
N CYS A 539 -6.42 9.69 5.73
CA CYS A 539 -5.57 8.49 5.79
C CYS A 539 -4.23 8.66 5.04
N TYR A 540 -4.17 9.54 4.06
CA TYR A 540 -2.96 9.74 3.25
C TYR A 540 -1.95 10.67 3.94
N VAL A 541 -2.38 11.53 4.85
CA VAL A 541 -1.49 12.33 5.71
C VAL A 541 -0.75 11.41 6.70
N PRO A 542 -1.41 10.54 7.48
CA PRO A 542 -0.73 9.51 8.25
C PRO A 542 0.22 8.65 7.41
N GLN A 543 -0.20 8.20 6.22
CA GLN A 543 0.66 7.43 5.34
C GLN A 543 2.00 8.15 5.05
N SER A 544 1.96 9.43 4.73
CA SER A 544 3.16 10.23 4.47
C SER A 544 4.06 10.41 5.70
N ASN A 545 3.49 10.27 6.90
CA ASN A 545 4.18 10.34 8.18
C ASN A 545 4.61 8.95 8.70
N GLY A 546 4.45 7.90 7.89
CA GLY A 546 4.87 6.53 8.23
C GLY A 546 3.88 5.77 9.10
N TYR A 547 2.59 6.10 9.04
CA TYR A 547 1.52 5.44 9.79
C TYR A 547 0.48 4.83 8.84
N PHE A 548 -0.04 3.66 9.20
CA PHE A 548 -1.11 3.02 8.45
C PHE A 548 -2.50 3.32 9.05
N PRO A 549 -3.55 3.31 8.22
CA PRO A 549 -4.93 3.38 8.68
C PRO A 549 -5.51 1.98 8.93
N ALA A 550 -6.55 1.91 9.76
CA ALA A 550 -7.32 0.68 9.98
C ALA A 550 -8.82 0.96 10.02
N TYR A 551 -9.63 -0.02 9.58
CA TYR A 551 -11.04 -0.07 9.92
C TYR A 551 -11.23 -0.78 11.26
N ILE A 552 -12.13 -0.24 12.09
CA ILE A 552 -12.51 -0.82 13.36
C ILE A 552 -14.01 -1.10 13.39
N PHE A 553 -14.35 -2.24 13.97
CA PHE A 553 -15.71 -2.71 14.13
C PHE A 553 -15.94 -3.11 15.58
N SER A 554 -17.07 -2.73 16.15
CA SER A 554 -17.52 -3.43 17.34
C SER A 554 -17.97 -4.86 16.97
N ASP A 555 -17.78 -5.82 17.86
CA ASP A 555 -18.18 -7.22 17.66
C ASP A 555 -19.68 -7.35 17.30
N ARG A 556 -20.52 -6.50 17.90
CA ARG A 556 -21.92 -6.39 17.56
C ARG A 556 -22.15 -5.90 16.13
N PHE A 557 -21.45 -4.83 15.73
CA PHE A 557 -21.64 -4.26 14.39
C PHE A 557 -21.01 -5.15 13.31
N ALA A 558 -19.90 -5.82 13.58
CA ALA A 558 -19.28 -6.77 12.67
C ALA A 558 -20.26 -7.88 12.24
N ARG A 559 -21.11 -8.36 13.16
CA ARG A 559 -22.16 -9.34 12.84
C ARG A 559 -23.18 -8.80 11.84
N ILE A 560 -23.58 -7.52 11.99
CA ILE A 560 -24.49 -6.84 11.06
C ILE A 560 -23.79 -6.71 9.69
N GLU A 561 -22.56 -6.23 9.69
CA GLU A 561 -21.78 -5.98 8.47
C GLU A 561 -21.56 -7.26 7.65
N ILE A 562 -21.14 -8.34 8.28
CA ILE A 562 -20.95 -9.65 7.63
C ILE A 562 -22.27 -10.13 6.98
N THR A 563 -23.41 -9.97 7.66
CA THR A 563 -24.72 -10.34 7.13
C THR A 563 -25.07 -9.49 5.91
N ASN A 564 -24.85 -8.18 5.98
CA ASN A 564 -25.15 -7.25 4.88
C ASN A 564 -24.26 -7.54 3.66
N LEU A 565 -22.96 -7.75 3.86
CA LEU A 565 -22.02 -8.09 2.79
C LEU A 565 -22.36 -9.44 2.15
N ALA A 566 -22.68 -10.46 2.96
CA ALA A 566 -23.09 -11.77 2.46
C ALA A 566 -24.41 -11.72 1.68
N PHE A 567 -25.36 -10.91 2.12
CA PHE A 567 -26.62 -10.67 1.40
C PHE A 567 -26.36 -9.95 0.07
N GLY A 568 -25.62 -8.83 0.11
CA GLY A 568 -25.30 -8.06 -1.08
C GLY A 568 -24.56 -8.90 -2.13
N MET A 569 -23.58 -9.72 -1.72
CA MET A 569 -22.85 -10.61 -2.61
C MET A 569 -23.79 -11.63 -3.28
N ARG A 570 -24.71 -12.23 -2.51
CA ARG A 570 -25.69 -13.19 -3.06
C ARG A 570 -26.61 -12.53 -4.09
N GLU A 571 -27.12 -11.34 -3.81
CA GLU A 571 -28.00 -10.64 -4.73
C GLU A 571 -27.25 -10.19 -6.01
N LEU A 572 -26.03 -9.70 -5.88
CA LEU A 572 -25.18 -9.39 -7.05
C LEU A 572 -24.90 -10.64 -7.89
N THR A 573 -24.54 -11.76 -7.25
CA THR A 573 -24.30 -13.04 -7.95
C THR A 573 -25.57 -13.51 -8.66
N ARG A 574 -26.73 -13.42 -8.00
CA ARG A 574 -28.03 -13.77 -8.62
C ARG A 574 -28.32 -12.89 -9.82
N ALA A 575 -28.15 -11.58 -9.69
CA ALA A 575 -28.38 -10.63 -10.78
C ALA A 575 -27.46 -10.88 -11.98
N VAL A 576 -26.17 -11.16 -11.74
CA VAL A 576 -25.20 -11.46 -12.81
C VAL A 576 -25.44 -12.85 -13.43
N SER A 577 -25.96 -13.81 -12.66
CA SER A 577 -26.23 -15.17 -13.12
C SER A 577 -27.59 -15.30 -13.84
N ASP A 578 -28.50 -14.33 -13.69
CA ASP A 578 -29.76 -14.31 -14.40
C ASP A 578 -29.53 -14.09 -15.91
N PRO A 579 -30.01 -15.00 -16.79
CA PRO A 579 -29.75 -14.90 -18.23
C PRO A 579 -30.27 -13.60 -18.86
N TRP A 580 -31.41 -13.09 -18.38
CA TRP A 580 -31.98 -11.83 -18.86
C TRP A 580 -31.16 -10.61 -18.40
N MET A 581 -30.77 -10.58 -17.12
CA MET A 581 -29.91 -9.52 -16.57
C MET A 581 -28.52 -9.55 -17.21
N LYS A 582 -27.93 -10.73 -17.40
CA LYS A 582 -26.64 -10.89 -18.08
C LYS A 582 -26.68 -10.32 -19.49
N LYS A 583 -27.72 -10.67 -20.26
CA LYS A 583 -27.93 -10.14 -21.63
C LYS A 583 -28.06 -8.61 -21.62
N ASN A 584 -28.88 -8.04 -20.74
CA ASN A 584 -29.05 -6.59 -20.63
C ASN A 584 -27.76 -5.87 -20.21
N LEU A 585 -26.97 -6.45 -19.30
CA LEU A 585 -25.67 -5.89 -18.91
C LEU A 585 -24.68 -5.92 -20.08
N GLU A 586 -24.64 -6.99 -20.85
CA GLU A 586 -23.80 -7.09 -22.05
C GLU A 586 -24.21 -6.10 -23.14
N GLU A 587 -25.51 -5.94 -23.38
CA GLU A 587 -26.06 -4.96 -24.32
C GLU A 587 -25.77 -3.52 -23.87
N THR A 588 -25.95 -3.23 -22.59
CA THR A 588 -25.64 -1.90 -22.01
C THR A 588 -24.16 -1.59 -22.10
N LYS A 589 -23.29 -2.58 -21.81
CA LYS A 589 -21.84 -2.44 -21.96
C LYS A 589 -21.46 -2.18 -23.41
N GLY A 590 -22.04 -2.92 -24.36
CA GLY A 590 -21.86 -2.71 -25.79
C GLY A 590 -22.27 -1.30 -26.22
N ALA A 591 -23.45 -0.85 -25.83
CA ALA A 591 -23.94 0.49 -26.13
C ALA A 591 -23.05 1.62 -25.56
N VAL A 592 -22.55 1.44 -24.33
CA VAL A 592 -21.61 2.40 -23.71
C VAL A 592 -20.27 2.43 -24.44
N GLU A 593 -19.77 1.27 -24.89
CA GLU A 593 -18.53 1.20 -25.67
C GLU A 593 -18.70 1.82 -27.05
N ASP A 594 -19.81 1.57 -27.71
CA ASP A 594 -20.15 2.17 -29.00
C ASP A 594 -20.37 3.68 -28.90
N GLY A 595 -21.02 4.16 -27.84
CA GLY A 595 -21.14 5.57 -27.53
C GLY A 595 -19.77 6.25 -27.31
N LYS A 596 -18.83 5.57 -26.65
CA LYS A 596 -17.45 6.05 -26.49
C LYS A 596 -16.70 6.08 -27.82
N ARG A 597 -16.88 5.08 -28.69
CA ARG A 597 -16.31 5.03 -30.04
C ARG A 597 -16.89 6.13 -30.93
N PHE A 598 -18.19 6.31 -30.90
CA PHE A 598 -18.87 7.39 -31.63
C PHE A 598 -18.39 8.77 -31.20
N ARG A 599 -18.30 9.03 -29.88
CA ARG A 599 -17.78 10.31 -29.35
C ARG A 599 -16.32 10.56 -29.79
N LYS A 600 -15.46 9.53 -29.80
CA LYS A 600 -14.09 9.66 -30.29
C LYS A 600 -14.04 9.95 -31.78
N SER A 601 -14.88 9.32 -32.59
CA SER A 601 -14.99 9.54 -34.02
C SER A 601 -15.53 10.94 -34.32
N LEU A 602 -16.56 11.39 -33.62
CA LEU A 602 -17.13 12.72 -33.75
C LEU A 602 -16.08 13.82 -33.41
N LEU A 603 -15.36 13.65 -32.29
CA LEU A 603 -14.28 14.58 -31.93
C LEU A 603 -13.15 14.61 -32.97
N ARG A 604 -12.87 13.48 -33.62
CA ARG A 604 -11.89 13.39 -34.70
C ARG A 604 -12.36 14.14 -35.95
N VAL A 605 -13.64 14.01 -36.31
CA VAL A 605 -14.27 14.74 -37.42
C VAL A 605 -14.27 16.24 -37.14
N ILE A 606 -14.71 16.66 -35.94
CA ILE A 606 -14.71 18.07 -35.54
C ILE A 606 -13.30 18.66 -35.59
N LYS A 607 -12.29 17.95 -35.06
CA LYS A 607 -10.88 18.38 -35.17
C LYS A 607 -10.40 18.52 -36.62
N ASN A 608 -10.84 17.63 -37.50
CA ASN A 608 -10.46 17.71 -38.90
C ASN A 608 -11.18 18.83 -39.64
N LEU A 609 -12.43 19.12 -39.32
CA LEU A 609 -13.19 20.26 -39.83
C LEU A 609 -12.55 21.60 -39.39
N ILE A 610 -12.20 21.74 -38.11
CA ILE A 610 -11.52 22.93 -37.57
C ILE A 610 -10.16 23.16 -38.27
N LYS A 611 -9.40 22.08 -38.53
CA LYS A 611 -8.12 22.19 -39.26
C LYS A 611 -8.28 22.62 -40.71
N ARG A 612 -9.42 22.34 -41.34
CA ARG A 612 -9.72 22.70 -42.73
C ARG A 612 -10.36 24.05 -42.92
N THR A 613 -10.73 24.73 -41.82
CA THR A 613 -11.33 26.09 -41.89
C THR A 613 -10.25 27.12 -42.22
N PRO A 614 -10.43 27.94 -43.28
CA PRO A 614 -9.37 28.80 -43.79
C PRO A 614 -8.80 29.85 -42.86
N ILE A 615 -9.58 30.23 -41.83
CA ILE A 615 -9.22 31.28 -40.86
C ILE A 615 -8.61 30.69 -39.58
N ILE A 616 -9.07 29.53 -39.10
CA ILE A 616 -8.73 28.98 -37.79
C ILE A 616 -7.67 27.87 -37.90
N GLY A 617 -7.66 27.12 -38.99
CA GLY A 617 -6.75 25.98 -39.23
C GLY A 617 -5.26 26.37 -39.15
N PRO A 618 -4.81 27.41 -39.82
CA PRO A 618 -3.40 27.85 -39.80
C PRO A 618 -2.90 28.33 -38.43
N GLN A 619 -3.78 28.94 -37.61
CA GLN A 619 -3.43 29.44 -36.28
C GLN A 619 -3.22 28.32 -35.27
N ILE A 620 -4.03 27.25 -35.33
CA ILE A 620 -3.89 26.09 -34.45
C ILE A 620 -2.64 25.26 -34.79
N VAL A 621 -2.30 25.15 -36.08
CA VAL A 621 -1.08 24.46 -36.52
C VAL A 621 0.18 25.25 -36.11
N LYS A 622 0.15 26.58 -36.14
CA LYS A 622 1.25 27.43 -35.65
C LYS A 622 1.41 27.34 -34.14
N ALA A 623 0.33 27.35 -33.37
CA ALA A 623 0.37 27.22 -31.90
C ALA A 623 0.95 25.88 -31.44
N ARG A 624 0.61 24.76 -32.11
CA ARG A 624 1.18 23.44 -31.81
C ARG A 624 2.66 23.31 -32.16
N LYS A 625 3.13 23.93 -33.26
CA LYS A 625 4.56 23.94 -33.60
C LYS A 625 5.39 24.73 -32.59
N LYS A 626 4.80 25.75 -31.93
CA LYS A 626 5.46 26.51 -30.86
C LYS A 626 5.56 25.72 -29.55
N GLN A 627 4.61 24.83 -29.24
CA GLN A 627 4.63 23.96 -28.04
C GLN A 627 5.53 22.72 -28.15
N VAL A 628 5.90 22.31 -29.34
CA VAL A 628 6.81 21.16 -29.56
C VAL A 628 8.28 21.62 -29.62
N ASN A 629 8.52 22.93 -29.82
CA ASN A 629 9.87 23.51 -29.90
C ASN A 629 10.22 24.40 -28.69
N SER A 630 9.42 24.36 -27.62
CA SER A 630 9.72 24.87 -26.28
C SER A 630 9.72 23.73 -25.27
#